data_f0ed78cb00494f4e44f434b8cbb823bb
#
_entry.id   f0ed78cb00494f4e44f434b8cbb823bb
#
_cell.length_a   1.000
_cell.length_b   1.000
_cell.length_c   1.000
_cell.angle_alpha   90.00
_cell.angle_beta   90.00
_cell.angle_gamma   90.00
#
_symmetry.space_group_name_H-M   'P 1'
#
loop_
_entity.id
_entity.type
_entity.pdbx_description
1 polymer ?
#
loop_
_entity_poly.entity_id
_entity_poly.type
_entity_poly.pdbx_seq_one_letter_code
_entity_poly.pdbx_strand_id
1 'polypeptide(L)'
;RILVDTHALKSDLVEVLEEWLPEQVDPTTVVYISFTGRGVVESATGAVSMMPFDSTATSGGRLYSLRRLQESLARLRIQQAVVMLDLSLGLTPGKEALDGIAPLWGQEGIGKEKIMWMVGNRAVQEAHYYDQGRHGLFTYQLLKGLGGAADLDKNGTILAGELCTYTKGQVLKAAHEQYGNEQEPLCLPGPGQGALVRLQPVARFK
;
A
#
# COMPACT_ATOMS: atom_id res chain seq x y z
N ARG A 1 0.27 -13.16 9.57
CA ARG A 1 -1.16 -12.99 9.92
C ARG A 1 -1.96 -12.57 8.69
N ILE A 2 -3.18 -13.08 8.59
CA ILE A 2 -4.17 -12.69 7.56
C ILE A 2 -5.45 -12.32 8.30
N LEU A 3 -5.98 -11.14 7.97
CA LEU A 3 -7.25 -10.65 8.48
C LEU A 3 -8.20 -10.49 7.27
N VAL A 4 -9.37 -11.11 7.32
CA VAL A 4 -10.33 -11.13 6.21
C VAL A 4 -11.75 -10.94 6.75
N ASP A 5 -12.51 -10.09 6.09
CA ASP A 5 -13.92 -9.81 6.38
C ASP A 5 -14.18 -9.52 7.87
N THR A 6 -15.01 -10.31 8.54
CA THR A 6 -15.38 -10.13 9.94
C THR A 6 -14.21 -10.25 10.93
N HIS A 7 -13.05 -10.70 10.47
CA HIS A 7 -11.79 -10.74 11.23
C HIS A 7 -10.83 -9.61 10.86
N ALA A 8 -11.29 -8.59 10.14
CA ALA A 8 -10.55 -7.38 9.80
C ALA A 8 -11.19 -6.15 10.45
N LEU A 9 -11.50 -6.26 11.76
CA LEU A 9 -12.04 -5.17 12.56
C LEU A 9 -10.92 -4.18 12.91
N LYS A 10 -11.28 -2.97 13.32
CA LYS A 10 -10.28 -2.02 13.82
C LYS A 10 -9.48 -2.57 14.99
N SER A 11 -10.14 -3.28 15.92
CA SER A 11 -9.47 -3.94 17.05
C SER A 11 -8.43 -4.94 16.60
N ASP A 12 -8.72 -5.73 15.56
CA ASP A 12 -7.80 -6.74 15.03
C ASP A 12 -6.59 -6.10 14.37
N LEU A 13 -6.79 -4.98 13.64
CA LEU A 13 -5.69 -4.19 13.10
C LEU A 13 -4.78 -3.63 14.20
N VAL A 14 -5.38 -3.09 15.27
CA VAL A 14 -4.61 -2.57 16.43
C VAL A 14 -3.84 -3.70 17.09
N GLU A 15 -4.49 -4.82 17.41
CA GLU A 15 -3.85 -6.00 18.01
C GLU A 15 -2.66 -6.46 17.16
N VAL A 16 -2.88 -6.66 15.85
CA VAL A 16 -1.84 -7.21 14.97
C VAL A 16 -0.69 -6.23 14.75
N LEU A 17 -0.98 -4.95 14.49
CA LEU A 17 0.04 -3.99 14.08
C LEU A 17 0.76 -3.33 15.26
N GLU A 18 0.09 -3.20 16.42
CA GLU A 18 0.62 -2.42 17.54
C GLU A 18 0.98 -3.27 18.77
N GLU A 19 0.43 -4.48 18.88
CA GLU A 19 0.68 -5.37 20.00
C GLU A 19 1.47 -6.62 19.57
N TRP A 20 0.95 -7.39 18.61
CA TRP A 20 1.58 -8.63 18.17
C TRP A 20 2.85 -8.41 17.34
N LEU A 21 2.81 -7.54 16.33
CA LEU A 21 3.94 -7.33 15.41
C LEU A 21 5.23 -6.90 16.13
N PRO A 22 5.20 -5.98 17.10
CA PRO A 22 6.41 -5.59 17.86
C PRO A 22 7.12 -6.74 18.55
N GLU A 23 6.38 -7.79 18.94
CA GLU A 23 6.94 -8.98 19.61
C GLU A 23 7.56 -9.98 18.63
N GLN A 24 7.27 -9.85 17.32
CA GLN A 24 7.69 -10.81 16.30
C GLN A 24 8.91 -10.36 15.50
N VAL A 25 9.41 -9.14 15.73
CA VAL A 25 10.41 -8.52 14.85
C VAL A 25 11.69 -8.20 15.58
N ASP A 26 12.77 -8.15 14.83
CA ASP A 26 14.11 -7.78 15.24
C ASP A 26 14.76 -6.83 14.21
N PRO A 27 15.99 -6.30 14.48
CA PRO A 27 16.66 -5.36 13.56
C PRO A 27 16.98 -5.92 12.15
N THR A 28 16.88 -7.23 11.94
CA THR A 28 17.11 -7.87 10.63
C THR A 28 15.82 -8.16 9.88
N THR A 29 14.67 -7.95 10.52
CA THR A 29 13.36 -8.28 9.97
C THR A 29 12.92 -7.29 8.90
N VAL A 30 12.44 -7.79 7.76
CA VAL A 30 11.69 -7.03 6.75
C VAL A 30 10.20 -7.35 6.90
N VAL A 31 9.40 -6.33 7.15
CA VAL A 31 7.96 -6.44 7.36
C VAL A 31 7.23 -6.10 6.05
N TYR A 32 6.34 -6.97 5.61
CA TYR A 32 5.44 -6.73 4.49
C TYR A 32 4.01 -6.59 5.01
N ILE A 33 3.38 -5.45 4.68
CA ILE A 33 1.99 -5.19 5.01
C ILE A 33 1.24 -4.97 3.70
N SER A 34 0.17 -5.72 3.49
CA SER A 34 -0.74 -5.51 2.37
C SER A 34 -2.15 -5.25 2.90
N PHE A 35 -2.79 -4.21 2.40
CA PHE A 35 -4.19 -3.92 2.68
C PHE A 35 -4.91 -3.68 1.35
N THR A 36 -5.99 -4.43 1.14
CA THR A 36 -6.90 -4.25 0.01
C THR A 36 -8.29 -3.96 0.54
N GLY A 37 -8.89 -2.84 0.14
CA GLY A 37 -10.20 -2.46 0.64
C GLY A 37 -10.55 -1.01 0.39
N ARG A 38 -11.44 -0.49 1.21
CA ARG A 38 -11.84 0.91 1.13
C ARG A 38 -10.96 1.79 1.99
N GLY A 39 -10.77 3.02 1.55
CA GLY A 39 -10.16 4.09 2.32
C GLY A 39 -11.02 5.34 2.30
N VAL A 40 -10.75 6.23 3.23
CA VAL A 40 -11.41 7.54 3.35
C VAL A 40 -10.35 8.61 3.41
N VAL A 41 -10.56 9.68 2.67
CA VAL A 41 -9.79 10.92 2.79
C VAL A 41 -10.58 11.89 3.67
N GLU A 42 -10.01 12.31 4.78
CA GLU A 42 -10.60 13.31 5.64
C GLU A 42 -10.51 14.69 4.97
N SER A 43 -11.64 15.29 4.65
CA SER A 43 -11.71 16.51 3.85
C SER A 43 -11.09 17.75 4.53
N ALA A 44 -10.97 17.77 5.86
CA ALA A 44 -10.40 18.90 6.57
C ALA A 44 -8.85 18.88 6.58
N THR A 45 -8.25 17.69 6.62
CA THR A 45 -6.81 17.51 6.83
C THR A 45 -6.11 16.86 5.64
N GLY A 46 -6.86 16.24 4.73
CA GLY A 46 -6.32 15.37 3.67
C GLY A 46 -5.81 14.03 4.21
N ALA A 47 -6.00 13.73 5.50
CA ALA A 47 -5.54 12.48 6.10
C ALA A 47 -6.27 11.27 5.50
N VAL A 48 -5.51 10.24 5.16
CA VAL A 48 -6.06 8.99 4.63
C VAL A 48 -6.16 7.96 5.74
N SER A 49 -7.29 7.26 5.77
CA SER A 49 -7.54 6.16 6.70
C SER A 49 -8.03 4.93 5.95
N MET A 50 -7.57 3.76 6.38
CA MET A 50 -8.15 2.47 6.00
C MET A 50 -9.51 2.30 6.67
N MET A 51 -10.43 1.65 5.97
CA MET A 51 -11.76 1.30 6.47
C MET A 51 -11.77 -0.18 6.86
N PRO A 52 -11.62 -0.53 8.14
CA PRO A 52 -11.85 -1.88 8.63
C PRO A 52 -13.29 -2.35 8.37
N PHE A 53 -13.54 -3.64 8.50
CA PHE A 53 -14.85 -4.23 8.22
C PHE A 53 -16.00 -3.62 9.04
N ASP A 54 -15.74 -3.23 10.28
CA ASP A 54 -16.73 -2.65 11.21
C ASP A 54 -16.87 -1.12 11.08
N SER A 55 -16.33 -0.52 10.02
CA SER A 55 -16.34 0.92 9.81
C SER A 55 -17.24 1.37 8.66
N THR A 56 -17.62 2.64 8.69
CA THR A 56 -18.27 3.35 7.58
C THR A 56 -17.50 4.64 7.31
N ALA A 57 -17.73 5.30 6.18
CA ALA A 57 -17.09 6.58 5.85
C ALA A 57 -17.31 7.67 6.91
N THR A 58 -18.39 7.59 7.68
CA THR A 58 -18.74 8.52 8.76
C THR A 58 -18.32 8.05 10.15
N SER A 59 -17.76 6.84 10.27
CA SER A 59 -17.39 6.22 11.56
C SER A 59 -16.00 6.65 12.02
N GLY A 60 -15.74 7.94 12.22
CA GLY A 60 -14.41 8.47 12.53
C GLY A 60 -13.62 7.70 13.58
N GLY A 61 -14.29 7.17 14.62
CA GLY A 61 -13.64 6.39 15.67
C GLY A 61 -13.22 4.97 15.27
N ARG A 62 -13.75 4.43 14.17
CA ARG A 62 -13.46 3.05 13.71
C ARG A 62 -12.53 2.99 12.51
N LEU A 63 -12.08 4.11 12.00
CA LEU A 63 -11.06 4.16 10.95
C LEU A 63 -9.67 3.92 11.54
N TYR A 64 -8.77 3.37 10.71
CA TYR A 64 -7.36 3.20 11.06
C TYR A 64 -6.51 4.10 10.16
N SER A 65 -5.98 5.20 10.69
CA SER A 65 -5.27 6.20 9.88
C SER A 65 -3.90 5.67 9.41
N LEU A 66 -3.50 6.04 8.19
CA LEU A 66 -2.17 5.71 7.67
C LEU A 66 -1.06 6.38 8.49
N ARG A 67 -1.33 7.54 9.09
CA ARG A 67 -0.40 8.18 10.01
C ARG A 67 -0.13 7.30 11.23
N ARG A 68 -1.16 6.72 11.83
CA ARG A 68 -1.02 5.79 12.96
C ARG A 68 -0.20 4.55 12.56
N LEU A 69 -0.46 4.01 11.36
CA LEU A 69 0.35 2.93 10.81
C LEU A 69 1.82 3.32 10.69
N GLN A 70 2.09 4.50 10.12
CA GLN A 70 3.44 5.02 9.98
C GLN A 70 4.14 5.16 11.34
N GLU A 71 3.47 5.77 12.31
CA GLU A 71 4.01 5.95 13.65
C GLU A 71 4.29 4.62 14.35
N SER A 72 3.41 3.62 14.18
CA SER A 72 3.60 2.28 14.74
C SER A 72 4.81 1.59 14.11
N LEU A 73 4.93 1.61 12.78
CA LEU A 73 6.06 1.02 12.08
C LEU A 73 7.39 1.72 12.37
N ALA A 74 7.38 3.04 12.51
CA ALA A 74 8.57 3.82 12.82
C ALA A 74 9.20 3.48 14.19
N ARG A 75 8.38 3.02 15.13
CA ARG A 75 8.83 2.61 16.47
C ARG A 75 9.48 1.23 16.51
N LEU A 76 9.21 0.39 15.47
CA LEU A 76 9.75 -0.96 15.43
C LEU A 76 11.26 -0.94 15.20
N ARG A 77 11.94 -1.90 15.81
CA ARG A 77 13.36 -2.19 15.53
C ARG A 77 13.41 -3.20 14.38
N ILE A 78 13.25 -2.70 13.17
CA ILE A 78 13.23 -3.51 11.94
C ILE A 78 14.25 -2.97 10.93
N GLN A 79 14.64 -3.83 10.00
CA GLN A 79 15.45 -3.41 8.86
C GLN A 79 14.63 -2.53 7.93
N GLN A 80 13.40 -2.94 7.59
CA GLN A 80 12.53 -2.25 6.66
C GLN A 80 11.06 -2.69 6.80
N ALA A 81 10.14 -1.80 6.44
CA ALA A 81 8.75 -2.14 6.17
C ALA A 81 8.38 -1.80 4.72
N VAL A 82 7.64 -2.67 4.08
CA VAL A 82 7.03 -2.45 2.75
C VAL A 82 5.51 -2.49 2.93
N VAL A 83 4.87 -1.36 2.70
CA VAL A 83 3.42 -1.21 2.85
C VAL A 83 2.79 -1.09 1.47
N MET A 84 1.91 -2.01 1.15
CA MET A 84 1.22 -2.12 -0.14
C MET A 84 -0.27 -1.87 0.07
N LEU A 85 -0.79 -0.80 -0.52
CA LEU A 85 -2.16 -0.34 -0.32
C LEU A 85 -2.93 -0.34 -1.64
N ASP A 86 -3.91 -1.22 -1.76
CA ASP A 86 -4.88 -1.24 -2.86
C ASP A 86 -6.20 -0.66 -2.33
N LEU A 87 -6.31 0.67 -2.39
CA LEU A 87 -7.38 1.41 -1.75
C LEU A 87 -8.36 1.98 -2.77
N SER A 88 -9.63 1.60 -2.66
CA SER A 88 -10.73 2.37 -3.27
C SER A 88 -11.04 3.56 -2.35
N LEU A 89 -10.57 4.73 -2.73
CA LEU A 89 -10.77 5.95 -1.94
C LEU A 89 -12.14 6.58 -2.26
N GLY A 90 -13.02 6.56 -1.27
CA GLY A 90 -14.28 7.32 -1.33
C GLY A 90 -13.98 8.81 -1.17
N LEU A 91 -14.39 9.61 -2.15
CA LEU A 91 -14.38 11.06 -2.03
C LEU A 91 -15.56 11.49 -1.17
N THR A 92 -15.33 12.32 -0.17
CA THR A 92 -16.42 13.01 0.52
C THR A 92 -16.99 14.03 -0.47
N PRO A 93 -18.30 14.00 -0.79
CA PRO A 93 -18.89 14.96 -1.72
C PRO A 93 -18.59 16.40 -1.33
N GLY A 94 -18.11 17.22 -2.25
CA GLY A 94 -18.03 18.67 -2.11
C GLY A 94 -16.63 19.27 -1.91
N LYS A 95 -15.55 18.48 -1.96
CA LYS A 95 -14.18 19.01 -2.00
C LYS A 95 -13.39 18.39 -3.15
N GLU A 96 -12.71 19.25 -3.90
CA GLU A 96 -11.68 18.83 -4.83
C GLU A 96 -10.70 17.94 -4.06
N ALA A 97 -10.50 16.75 -4.57
CA ALA A 97 -9.57 15.83 -3.94
C ALA A 97 -8.20 16.49 -3.98
N LEU A 98 -7.72 16.88 -2.83
CA LEU A 98 -6.31 17.17 -2.66
C LEU A 98 -5.51 16.02 -3.28
N ASP A 99 -4.34 16.28 -3.81
CA ASP A 99 -3.40 15.25 -4.29
C ASP A 99 -2.99 14.32 -3.13
N GLY A 100 -3.94 13.68 -2.62
CA GLY A 100 -4.46 13.26 -1.32
C GLY A 100 -3.58 12.34 -0.53
N ILE A 101 -2.50 11.79 -1.06
CA ILE A 101 -1.53 11.03 -0.26
C ILE A 101 -0.27 11.85 -0.04
N ALA A 102 -0.01 12.86 -0.87
CA ALA A 102 1.14 13.74 -0.75
C ALA A 102 1.26 14.47 0.61
N PRO A 103 0.19 14.92 1.29
CA PRO A 103 0.32 15.54 2.61
C PRO A 103 0.80 14.60 3.71
N LEU A 104 0.56 13.28 3.58
CA LEU A 104 1.11 12.29 4.53
C LEU A 104 2.64 12.20 4.43
N TRP A 105 3.18 12.49 3.24
CA TRP A 105 4.60 12.32 2.91
C TRP A 105 5.38 13.63 2.96
N GLY A 106 4.71 14.77 2.93
CA GLY A 106 5.32 16.11 3.00
C GLY A 106 5.73 16.52 4.40
N GLN A 107 5.22 15.89 5.43
CA GLN A 107 5.69 16.12 6.78
C GLN A 107 7.00 15.35 6.97
N GLU A 108 8.03 16.03 7.41
CA GLU A 108 9.31 15.42 7.83
C GLU A 108 9.01 14.33 8.84
N GLY A 109 8.89 13.10 8.35
CA GLY A 109 8.25 11.99 9.06
C GLY A 109 9.26 11.04 9.62
N ILE A 110 9.01 10.69 10.84
CA ILE A 110 9.59 9.60 11.58
C ILE A 110 9.62 8.34 10.70
N GLY A 111 10.79 7.74 10.46
CA GLY A 111 10.93 6.45 9.79
C GLY A 111 10.91 6.48 8.25
N LYS A 112 11.08 7.63 7.60
CA LYS A 112 11.11 7.74 6.13
C LYS A 112 12.07 6.77 5.45
N GLU A 113 13.22 6.56 6.05
CA GLU A 113 14.27 5.69 5.50
C GLU A 113 13.96 4.18 5.62
N LYS A 114 13.01 3.81 6.48
CA LYS A 114 12.68 2.40 6.76
C LYS A 114 11.38 1.94 6.13
N ILE A 115 10.49 2.86 5.74
CA ILE A 115 9.15 2.50 5.29
C ILE A 115 9.01 2.83 3.81
N MET A 116 8.84 1.80 3.00
CA MET A 116 8.45 1.94 1.60
C MET A 116 6.95 1.77 1.46
N TRP A 117 6.32 2.70 0.77
CA TRP A 117 4.91 2.67 0.47
C TRP A 117 4.69 2.45 -1.02
N MET A 118 3.81 1.53 -1.34
CA MET A 118 3.30 1.32 -2.68
C MET A 118 1.77 1.43 -2.63
N VAL A 119 1.22 2.42 -3.30
CA VAL A 119 -0.21 2.72 -3.28
C VAL A 119 -0.77 2.60 -4.68
N GLY A 120 -1.91 1.93 -4.81
CA GLY A 120 -2.45 1.49 -6.08
C GLY A 120 -2.95 2.60 -7.01
N ASN A 121 -3.23 3.79 -6.49
CA ASN A 121 -3.78 4.91 -7.26
C ASN A 121 -3.58 6.24 -6.54
N ARG A 122 -3.69 7.34 -7.26
CA ARG A 122 -3.83 8.68 -6.66
C ARG A 122 -5.24 8.86 -6.08
N ALA A 123 -5.40 9.76 -5.13
CA ALA A 123 -6.66 9.93 -4.38
C ALA A 123 -7.89 10.24 -5.24
N VAL A 124 -7.70 10.87 -6.40
CA VAL A 124 -8.78 11.25 -7.34
C VAL A 124 -9.06 10.18 -8.40
N GLN A 125 -8.25 9.12 -8.44
CA GLN A 125 -8.37 8.09 -9.46
C GLN A 125 -9.15 6.90 -8.91
N GLU A 126 -9.87 6.24 -9.79
CA GLU A 126 -10.58 5.02 -9.47
C GLU A 126 -9.60 3.84 -9.41
N ALA A 127 -9.74 3.02 -8.37
CA ALA A 127 -9.05 1.75 -8.27
C ALA A 127 -9.88 0.67 -8.98
N HIS A 128 -9.31 0.03 -10.00
CA HIS A 128 -10.01 -0.97 -10.80
C HIS A 128 -9.85 -2.38 -10.22
N TYR A 129 -10.93 -3.15 -10.33
CA TYR A 129 -10.91 -4.60 -10.12
C TYR A 129 -10.60 -5.30 -11.43
N TYR A 130 -9.63 -6.22 -11.42
CA TYR A 130 -9.23 -7.00 -12.59
C TYR A 130 -9.85 -8.40 -12.53
N ASP A 131 -10.97 -8.60 -13.21
CA ASP A 131 -11.80 -9.81 -13.12
C ASP A 131 -11.04 -11.10 -13.44
N GLN A 132 -10.19 -11.10 -14.46
CA GLN A 132 -9.41 -12.27 -14.87
C GLN A 132 -8.43 -12.73 -13.79
N GLY A 133 -7.87 -11.78 -13.05
CA GLY A 133 -6.95 -12.04 -11.94
C GLY A 133 -7.65 -12.22 -10.59
N ARG A 134 -8.93 -11.87 -10.48
CA ARG A 134 -9.71 -11.83 -9.23
C ARG A 134 -9.05 -11.04 -8.11
N HIS A 135 -8.38 -9.93 -8.48
CA HIS A 135 -7.70 -8.99 -7.61
C HIS A 135 -7.95 -7.56 -8.08
N GLY A 136 -7.67 -6.58 -7.25
CA GLY A 136 -7.49 -5.21 -7.74
C GLY A 136 -6.40 -5.17 -8.80
N LEU A 137 -6.53 -4.30 -9.78
CA LEU A 137 -5.57 -4.17 -10.89
C LEU A 137 -4.14 -3.94 -10.39
N PHE A 138 -3.99 -3.07 -9.39
CA PHE A 138 -2.71 -2.81 -8.75
C PHE A 138 -2.14 -4.08 -8.10
N THR A 139 -2.92 -4.75 -7.25
CA THR A 139 -2.50 -5.98 -6.57
C THR A 139 -2.10 -7.06 -7.56
N TYR A 140 -2.86 -7.24 -8.65
CA TYR A 140 -2.53 -8.21 -9.69
C TYR A 140 -1.18 -7.93 -10.34
N GLN A 141 -0.92 -6.69 -10.75
CA GLN A 141 0.35 -6.33 -11.38
C GLN A 141 1.52 -6.39 -10.39
N LEU A 142 1.29 -6.01 -9.14
CA LEU A 142 2.27 -6.14 -8.07
C LEU A 142 2.69 -7.60 -7.88
N LEU A 143 1.74 -8.53 -7.79
CA LEU A 143 2.01 -9.96 -7.64
C LEU A 143 2.76 -10.53 -8.85
N LYS A 144 2.41 -10.11 -10.07
CA LYS A 144 3.18 -10.47 -11.28
C LYS A 144 4.62 -9.97 -11.21
N GLY A 145 4.79 -8.73 -10.80
CA GLY A 145 6.11 -8.14 -10.59
C GLY A 145 6.94 -8.94 -9.60
N LEU A 146 6.38 -9.23 -8.43
CA LEU A 146 7.00 -10.07 -7.40
C LEU A 146 7.29 -11.51 -7.87
N GLY A 147 6.49 -12.02 -8.78
CA GLY A 147 6.70 -13.32 -9.44
C GLY A 147 7.84 -13.37 -10.46
N GLY A 148 8.57 -12.27 -10.63
CA GLY A 148 9.76 -12.18 -11.48
C GLY A 148 9.63 -11.21 -12.66
N ALA A 149 8.42 -10.74 -13.00
CA ALA A 149 8.23 -9.85 -14.14
C ALA A 149 8.84 -8.44 -13.94
N ALA A 150 9.15 -8.06 -12.71
CA ALA A 150 9.80 -6.80 -12.37
C ALA A 150 11.34 -6.88 -12.32
N ASP A 151 11.93 -8.05 -12.52
CA ASP A 151 13.39 -8.21 -12.68
C ASP A 151 13.80 -7.69 -14.07
N LEU A 152 13.97 -6.37 -14.17
CA LEU A 152 14.16 -5.67 -15.44
C LEU A 152 15.55 -5.87 -16.00
N ASP A 153 16.56 -6.00 -15.16
CA ASP A 153 17.96 -6.23 -15.54
C ASP A 153 18.33 -7.72 -15.59
N LYS A 154 17.39 -8.62 -15.22
CA LYS A 154 17.52 -10.08 -15.24
C LYS A 154 18.65 -10.61 -14.36
N ASN A 155 18.92 -9.94 -13.24
CA ASN A 155 19.95 -10.34 -12.29
C ASN A 155 19.45 -11.35 -11.23
N GLY A 156 18.19 -11.75 -11.28
CA GLY A 156 17.55 -12.68 -10.33
C GLY A 156 17.14 -12.04 -9.01
N THR A 157 17.25 -10.73 -8.91
CA THR A 157 16.85 -9.95 -7.73
C THR A 157 15.90 -8.84 -8.17
N ILE A 158 14.79 -8.68 -7.47
CA ILE A 158 13.87 -7.59 -7.74
C ILE A 158 14.10 -6.49 -6.72
N LEU A 159 14.54 -5.34 -7.19
CA LEU A 159 14.70 -4.15 -6.38
C LEU A 159 13.36 -3.43 -6.20
N ALA A 160 13.22 -2.68 -5.11
CA ALA A 160 12.03 -1.88 -4.85
C ALA A 160 11.72 -0.90 -6.01
N GLY A 161 12.74 -0.27 -6.57
CA GLY A 161 12.61 0.63 -7.71
C GLY A 161 12.14 -0.07 -9.00
N GLU A 162 12.59 -1.29 -9.25
CA GLU A 162 12.15 -2.09 -10.39
C GLU A 162 10.70 -2.51 -10.24
N LEU A 163 10.32 -3.02 -9.05
CA LEU A 163 8.95 -3.39 -8.74
C LEU A 163 8.01 -2.20 -8.92
N CYS A 164 8.41 -1.03 -8.43
CA CYS A 164 7.65 0.20 -8.58
C CYS A 164 7.49 0.60 -10.05
N THR A 165 8.58 0.64 -10.79
CA THR A 165 8.59 1.02 -12.22
C THR A 165 7.72 0.07 -13.03
N TYR A 166 7.89 -1.24 -12.82
CA TYR A 166 7.07 -2.26 -13.46
C TYR A 166 5.58 -2.10 -13.13
N THR A 167 5.24 -2.08 -11.83
CA THR A 167 3.85 -2.02 -11.38
C THR A 167 3.15 -0.77 -11.89
N LYS A 168 3.80 0.40 -11.77
CA LYS A 168 3.26 1.66 -12.28
C LYS A 168 2.99 1.60 -13.78
N GLY A 169 3.96 1.14 -14.57
CA GLY A 169 3.81 1.06 -16.03
C GLY A 169 2.70 0.11 -16.46
N GLN A 170 2.60 -1.06 -15.81
CA GLN A 170 1.58 -2.05 -16.16
C GLN A 170 0.17 -1.64 -15.74
N VAL A 171 0.02 -1.00 -14.58
CA VAL A 171 -1.28 -0.52 -14.10
C VAL A 171 -1.78 0.63 -14.97
N LEU A 172 -0.95 1.64 -15.24
CA LEU A 172 -1.30 2.75 -16.14
C LEU A 172 -1.75 2.26 -17.51
N LYS A 173 -0.96 1.35 -18.11
CA LYS A 173 -1.29 0.76 -19.40
C LYS A 173 -2.64 0.04 -19.39
N ALA A 174 -2.84 -0.84 -18.41
CA ALA A 174 -4.07 -1.62 -18.33
C ALA A 174 -5.29 -0.75 -18.01
N ALA A 175 -5.15 0.27 -17.15
CA ALA A 175 -6.23 1.20 -16.85
C ALA A 175 -6.66 1.95 -18.11
N HIS A 176 -5.72 2.45 -18.88
CA HIS A 176 -6.02 3.16 -20.12
C HIS A 176 -6.66 2.24 -21.19
N GLU A 177 -6.09 1.06 -21.40
CA GLU A 177 -6.54 0.14 -22.47
C GLU A 177 -7.89 -0.53 -22.17
N GLN A 178 -8.17 -0.84 -20.89
CA GLN A 178 -9.34 -1.66 -20.52
C GLN A 178 -10.48 -0.85 -19.92
N TYR A 179 -10.16 0.27 -19.25
CA TYR A 179 -11.17 1.07 -18.53
C TYR A 179 -11.31 2.50 -19.08
N GLY A 180 -10.42 2.93 -19.98
CA GLY A 180 -10.49 4.24 -20.63
C GLY A 180 -10.22 5.41 -19.70
N ASN A 181 -9.57 5.18 -18.57
CA ASN A 181 -9.20 6.18 -17.57
C ASN A 181 -7.76 5.96 -17.06
N GLU A 182 -7.38 6.69 -16.00
CA GLU A 182 -6.06 6.60 -15.41
C GLU A 182 -6.13 5.98 -14.01
N GLN A 183 -5.25 5.02 -13.77
CA GLN A 183 -4.90 4.56 -12.42
C GLN A 183 -3.38 4.56 -12.33
N GLU A 184 -2.82 5.48 -11.56
CA GLU A 184 -1.37 5.66 -11.43
C GLU A 184 -0.89 5.28 -10.03
N PRO A 185 -0.22 4.13 -9.86
CA PRO A 185 0.40 3.77 -8.60
C PRO A 185 1.47 4.76 -8.16
N LEU A 186 1.55 4.96 -6.85
CA LEU A 186 2.56 5.79 -6.21
C LEU A 186 3.52 4.92 -5.40
N CYS A 187 4.81 5.26 -5.45
CA CYS A 187 5.83 4.65 -4.62
C CYS A 187 6.59 5.73 -3.86
N LEU A 188 6.76 5.54 -2.57
CA LEU A 188 7.40 6.50 -1.70
C LEU A 188 8.31 5.76 -0.70
N PRO A 189 9.57 6.16 -0.55
CA PRO A 189 10.23 7.13 -1.43
C PRO A 189 10.20 6.69 -2.90
N GLY A 190 10.26 7.63 -3.82
CA GLY A 190 10.23 7.35 -5.26
C GLY A 190 11.38 6.45 -5.73
N PRO A 191 11.32 5.95 -6.97
CA PRO A 191 12.37 5.13 -7.56
C PRO A 191 13.74 5.81 -7.44
N GLY A 192 14.74 5.08 -6.94
CA GLY A 192 16.09 5.59 -6.74
C GLY A 192 16.41 6.07 -5.33
N GLN A 193 15.44 6.18 -4.44
CA GLN A 193 15.66 6.54 -3.02
C GLN A 193 15.29 5.42 -2.04
N GLY A 194 14.86 4.28 -2.53
CA GLY A 194 14.42 3.16 -1.71
C GLY A 194 15.55 2.25 -1.29
N ALA A 195 15.48 1.73 -0.08
CA ALA A 195 16.32 0.62 0.34
C ALA A 195 16.11 -0.58 -0.60
N LEU A 196 17.19 -1.32 -0.85
CA LEU A 196 17.16 -2.52 -1.66
C LEU A 196 16.35 -3.60 -0.91
N VAL A 197 15.18 -3.93 -1.43
CA VAL A 197 14.45 -5.12 -1.01
C VAL A 197 14.93 -6.25 -1.91
N ARG A 198 15.72 -7.17 -1.36
CA ARG A 198 15.98 -8.44 -2.04
C ARG A 198 14.73 -9.29 -1.87
N LEU A 199 13.86 -9.24 -2.86
CA LEU A 199 12.75 -10.16 -2.95
C LEU A 199 13.31 -11.47 -3.46
N GLN A 200 13.42 -12.47 -2.57
CA GLN A 200 13.73 -13.82 -3.02
C GLN A 200 12.65 -14.24 -4.02
N PRO A 201 13.01 -14.85 -5.16
CA PRO A 201 12.00 -15.33 -6.09
C PRO A 201 11.12 -16.31 -5.35
N VAL A 202 9.85 -15.94 -5.19
CA VAL A 202 8.83 -16.85 -4.66
C VAL A 202 8.85 -18.06 -5.58
N ALA A 203 9.13 -19.24 -5.02
CA ALA A 203 9.18 -20.49 -5.76
C ALA A 203 7.95 -20.58 -6.66
N ARG A 204 8.17 -20.84 -7.95
CA ARG A 204 7.11 -20.94 -8.94
C ARG A 204 6.03 -21.88 -8.41
N PHE A 205 4.88 -21.36 -8.08
CA PHE A 205 3.70 -22.19 -7.91
C PHE A 205 3.42 -22.83 -9.27
N LYS A 206 3.58 -24.16 -9.31
CA LYS A 206 3.16 -24.98 -10.44
C LYS A 206 1.65 -25.08 -10.48
#